data_d26d4de9622dbe206885925eb7ee799b
#
_entry.id   d26d4de9622dbe206885925eb7ee799b
#
_cell.length_a   1.000
_cell.length_b   1.000
_cell.length_c   1.000
_cell.angle_alpha   90.00
_cell.angle_beta   90.00
_cell.angle_gamma   90.00
#
_symmetry.space_group_name_H-M   'P 1'
#
loop_
_entity.id
_entity.type
_entity.pdbx_description
1 polymer ?
#
loop_
_entity_poly.entity_id
_entity_poly.type
_entity_poly.pdbx_seq_one_letter_code
_entity_poly.pdbx_strand_id
1 'polypeptide(L)'
;MSCFFENGLRFTCKRCSHCCRGEPGFVFLSQTDLTNLCRWFNLTEAEFIDTYCRSVLLYENEQMLCLKETSVYDCILWHDGCTAYGARPVQCSTYPFWSGFLQDEQSWQEAGASCPGINSGKLWSKEEICAARDAYEKNKLLHCKREGELCR
;
A
#
# COMPACT_ATOMS: atom_id res chain seq x y z
N MET A 1 4.03 -24.42 16.04
CA MET A 1 3.16 -24.76 14.89
C MET A 1 3.72 -24.17 13.61
N SER A 2 3.74 -24.95 12.54
CA SER A 2 4.15 -24.45 11.23
C SER A 2 3.08 -23.51 10.67
N CYS A 3 3.52 -22.44 10.03
CA CYS A 3 2.59 -21.58 9.29
C CYS A 3 2.34 -22.18 7.90
N PHE A 4 1.22 -21.83 7.27
CA PHE A 4 0.88 -22.41 5.96
C PHE A 4 1.89 -22.04 4.86
N PHE A 5 2.68 -20.97 5.04
CA PHE A 5 3.72 -20.56 4.11
C PHE A 5 5.14 -20.94 4.54
N GLU A 6 5.29 -22.04 5.31
CA GLU A 6 6.60 -22.53 5.76
C GLU A 6 7.58 -22.76 4.59
N ASN A 7 7.05 -23.23 3.47
CA ASN A 7 7.83 -23.51 2.25
C ASN A 7 7.79 -22.34 1.24
N GLY A 8 7.36 -21.17 1.69
CA GLY A 8 7.26 -19.99 0.84
C GLY A 8 5.94 -19.87 0.08
N LEU A 9 5.79 -18.76 -0.63
CA LEU A 9 4.64 -18.48 -1.50
C LEU A 9 5.13 -17.87 -2.81
N ARG A 10 4.43 -18.18 -3.90
CA ARG A 10 4.74 -17.57 -5.19
C ARG A 10 3.97 -16.28 -5.38
N PHE A 11 4.69 -15.25 -5.79
CA PHE A 11 4.09 -13.97 -6.18
C PHE A 11 5.03 -13.20 -7.10
N THR A 12 4.48 -12.68 -8.19
CA THR A 12 5.11 -11.65 -9.02
C THR A 12 4.02 -10.70 -9.49
N CYS A 13 4.19 -9.41 -9.25
CA CYS A 13 3.23 -8.39 -9.69
C CYS A 13 3.08 -8.43 -11.21
N LYS A 14 1.87 -8.64 -11.69
CA LYS A 14 1.54 -8.64 -13.13
C LYS A 14 1.19 -7.24 -13.65
N ARG A 15 1.24 -6.23 -12.78
CA ARG A 15 0.87 -4.85 -13.12
C ARG A 15 -0.54 -4.74 -13.72
N CYS A 16 -1.48 -5.57 -13.24
CA CYS A 16 -2.87 -5.57 -13.69
C CYS A 16 -3.64 -4.32 -13.28
N SER A 17 -3.09 -3.52 -12.37
CA SER A 17 -3.67 -2.29 -11.83
C SER A 17 -4.90 -2.49 -10.93
N HIS A 18 -5.29 -3.72 -10.60
CA HIS A 18 -6.47 -3.96 -9.75
C HIS A 18 -6.36 -3.32 -8.37
N CYS A 19 -5.16 -3.30 -7.77
CA CYS A 19 -4.91 -2.66 -6.47
C CYS A 19 -4.88 -1.12 -6.53
N CYS A 20 -4.87 -0.54 -7.75
CA CYS A 20 -4.72 0.91 -7.98
C CYS A 20 -6.01 1.57 -8.48
N ARG A 21 -7.03 0.81 -8.89
CA ARG A 21 -8.18 1.39 -9.58
C ARG A 21 -9.46 0.56 -9.44
N GLY A 22 -10.56 1.23 -9.72
CA GLY A 22 -11.86 0.60 -9.91
C GLY A 22 -12.68 0.38 -8.66
N GLU A 23 -12.06 0.41 -7.47
CA GLU A 23 -12.74 0.24 -6.19
C GLU A 23 -12.27 1.28 -5.18
N PRO A 24 -13.15 1.82 -4.33
CA PRO A 24 -12.75 2.75 -3.30
C PRO A 24 -11.77 2.10 -2.33
N GLY A 25 -10.73 2.86 -1.94
CA GLY A 25 -9.73 2.36 -1.03
C GLY A 25 -8.88 3.48 -0.44
N PHE A 26 -7.94 3.07 0.40
CA PHE A 26 -7.06 4.00 1.08
C PHE A 26 -5.61 3.54 0.94
N VAL A 27 -4.74 4.46 0.51
CA VAL A 27 -3.29 4.27 0.56
C VAL A 27 -2.75 5.25 1.58
N PHE A 28 -2.48 4.76 2.78
CA PHE A 28 -1.96 5.55 3.87
C PHE A 28 -0.45 5.69 3.77
N LEU A 29 0.06 6.85 4.19
CA LEU A 29 1.47 7.20 4.06
C LEU A 29 2.13 7.35 5.43
N SER A 30 3.37 6.88 5.54
CA SER A 30 4.30 7.25 6.61
C SER A 30 5.12 8.47 6.20
N GLN A 31 5.91 9.03 7.12
CA GLN A 31 6.86 10.10 6.79
C GLN A 31 7.89 9.63 5.76
N THR A 32 8.36 8.39 5.87
CA THR A 32 9.29 7.81 4.91
C THR A 32 8.66 7.70 3.52
N ASP A 33 7.41 7.24 3.43
CA ASP A 33 6.67 7.18 2.17
C ASP A 33 6.55 8.57 1.54
N LEU A 34 6.14 9.57 2.33
CA LEU A 34 6.00 10.95 1.86
C LEU A 34 7.32 11.50 1.34
N THR A 35 8.40 11.33 2.09
CA THR A 35 9.74 11.78 1.68
C THR A 35 10.18 11.14 0.36
N ASN A 36 9.97 9.83 0.20
CA ASN A 36 10.33 9.12 -1.02
C ASN A 36 9.51 9.58 -2.23
N LEU A 37 8.21 9.80 -2.05
CA LEU A 37 7.33 10.28 -3.11
C LEU A 37 7.66 11.73 -3.51
N CYS A 38 7.94 12.60 -2.54
CA CYS A 38 8.39 13.97 -2.81
C CYS A 38 9.68 13.98 -3.62
N ARG A 39 10.62 13.12 -3.27
CA ARG A 39 11.88 12.98 -4.00
C ARG A 39 11.66 12.44 -5.42
N TRP A 40 10.78 11.47 -5.57
CA TRP A 40 10.44 10.87 -6.86
C TRP A 40 9.86 11.89 -7.83
N PHE A 41 8.92 12.73 -7.36
CA PHE A 41 8.27 13.75 -8.18
C PHE A 41 8.97 15.11 -8.17
N ASN A 42 10.05 15.26 -7.40
CA ASN A 42 10.77 16.51 -7.21
C ASN A 42 9.85 17.65 -6.71
N LEU A 43 9.10 17.36 -5.66
CA LEU A 43 8.15 18.28 -5.03
C LEU A 43 8.49 18.46 -3.55
N THR A 44 8.09 19.62 -2.99
CA THR A 44 8.10 19.79 -1.53
C THR A 44 6.96 18.98 -0.91
N GLU A 45 7.02 18.73 0.40
CA GLU A 45 5.94 18.04 1.11
C GLU A 45 4.61 18.78 0.96
N ALA A 46 4.61 20.11 1.10
CA ALA A 46 3.42 20.93 0.95
C ALA A 46 2.80 20.79 -0.45
N GLU A 47 3.62 20.84 -1.50
CA GLU A 47 3.18 20.68 -2.89
C GLU A 47 2.62 19.29 -3.13
N PHE A 48 3.30 18.25 -2.64
CA PHE A 48 2.84 16.87 -2.81
C PHE A 48 1.53 16.61 -2.08
N ILE A 49 1.42 17.05 -0.83
CA ILE A 49 0.21 16.86 -0.02
C ILE A 49 -0.98 17.58 -0.68
N ASP A 50 -0.78 18.82 -1.09
CA ASP A 50 -1.85 19.61 -1.74
C ASP A 50 -2.35 18.95 -3.04
N THR A 51 -1.42 18.45 -3.85
CA THR A 51 -1.75 17.89 -5.16
C THR A 51 -2.30 16.45 -5.07
N TYR A 52 -1.71 15.59 -4.25
CA TYR A 52 -1.93 14.15 -4.30
C TYR A 52 -2.53 13.53 -3.04
N CYS A 53 -2.64 14.26 -1.96
CA CYS A 53 -3.08 13.72 -0.68
C CYS A 53 -4.42 14.29 -0.22
N ARG A 54 -5.09 13.50 0.60
CA ARG A 54 -6.29 13.89 1.35
C ARG A 54 -6.17 13.40 2.79
N SER A 55 -6.94 13.99 3.68
CA SER A 55 -7.08 13.51 5.06
C SER A 55 -8.33 12.64 5.17
N VAL A 56 -8.22 11.54 5.86
CA VAL A 56 -9.33 10.60 6.10
C VAL A 56 -9.54 10.44 7.60
N LEU A 57 -10.77 10.67 8.07
CA LEU A 57 -11.15 10.47 9.45
C LEU A 57 -11.49 8.98 9.67
N LEU A 58 -10.64 8.25 10.41
CA LEU A 58 -10.84 6.83 10.70
C LEU A 58 -11.46 6.58 12.07
N TYR A 59 -11.08 7.36 13.07
CA TYR A 59 -11.55 7.24 14.45
C TYR A 59 -11.87 8.62 14.98
N GLU A 60 -12.51 8.69 16.16
CA GLU A 60 -12.81 9.95 16.82
C GLU A 60 -11.57 10.85 16.89
N ASN A 61 -11.57 11.94 16.14
CA ASN A 61 -10.51 12.96 16.08
C ASN A 61 -9.16 12.52 15.48
N GLU A 62 -9.04 11.33 14.88
CA GLU A 62 -7.82 10.92 14.17
C GLU A 62 -8.01 11.01 12.68
N GLN A 63 -7.30 11.93 12.05
CA GLN A 63 -7.22 12.04 10.58
C GLN A 63 -5.91 11.44 10.11
N MET A 64 -5.98 10.63 9.07
CA MET A 64 -4.83 9.97 8.47
C MET A 64 -4.53 10.58 7.10
N LEU A 65 -3.23 10.70 6.79
CA LEU A 65 -2.81 11.14 5.46
C LEU A 65 -2.92 9.99 4.46
N CYS A 66 -3.63 10.22 3.36
CA CYS A 66 -3.94 9.23 2.36
C CYS A 66 -3.76 9.82 0.96
N LEU A 67 -3.42 9.00 -0.03
CA LEU A 67 -3.46 9.44 -1.43
C LEU A 67 -4.90 9.71 -1.87
N LYS A 68 -5.09 10.73 -2.71
CA LYS A 68 -6.37 10.99 -3.36
C LYS A 68 -6.74 9.84 -4.31
N GLU A 69 -8.02 9.72 -4.58
CA GLU A 69 -8.53 8.88 -5.67
C GLU A 69 -9.45 9.71 -6.58
N THR A 70 -9.61 9.27 -7.81
CA THR A 70 -10.45 9.94 -8.80
C THR A 70 -11.93 9.61 -8.56
N SER A 71 -12.83 10.25 -9.31
CA SER A 71 -14.27 9.99 -9.23
C SER A 71 -14.67 8.57 -9.65
N VAL A 72 -13.76 7.84 -10.31
CA VAL A 72 -13.95 6.43 -10.69
C VAL A 72 -13.12 5.48 -9.84
N TYR A 73 -12.64 5.97 -8.70
CA TYR A 73 -11.87 5.20 -7.71
C TYR A 73 -10.52 4.69 -8.20
N ASP A 74 -9.88 5.43 -9.10
CA ASP A 74 -8.48 5.16 -9.45
C ASP A 74 -7.57 5.93 -8.49
N CYS A 75 -6.47 5.29 -8.05
CA CYS A 75 -5.43 6.01 -7.33
C CYS A 75 -4.95 7.22 -8.15
N ILE A 76 -4.78 8.36 -7.49
CA ILE A 76 -4.37 9.60 -8.16
C ILE A 76 -3.03 9.46 -8.90
N LEU A 77 -2.17 8.54 -8.47
CA LEU A 77 -0.87 8.27 -9.10
C LEU A 77 -0.96 7.28 -10.27
N TRP A 78 -2.15 6.74 -10.54
CA TRP A 78 -2.34 5.80 -11.63
C TRP A 78 -2.62 6.55 -12.95
N HIS A 79 -1.78 6.32 -13.97
CA HIS A 79 -1.94 6.79 -15.35
C HIS A 79 -1.40 5.69 -16.27
N ASP A 80 -2.28 4.78 -16.68
CA ASP A 80 -1.88 3.59 -17.45
C ASP A 80 -0.76 2.78 -16.76
N GLY A 81 -0.87 2.67 -15.44
CA GLY A 81 0.08 2.07 -14.53
C GLY A 81 0.43 3.02 -13.40
N CYS A 82 1.09 2.53 -12.36
CA CYS A 82 1.53 3.36 -11.24
C CYS A 82 2.69 4.26 -11.67
N THR A 83 2.46 5.58 -11.66
CA THR A 83 3.51 6.57 -12.01
C THR A 83 4.62 6.64 -10.96
N ALA A 84 4.39 6.13 -9.76
CA ALA A 84 5.35 6.05 -8.67
C ALA A 84 5.81 4.62 -8.38
N TYR A 85 5.81 3.71 -9.36
CA TYR A 85 6.07 2.29 -9.13
C TYR A 85 7.38 2.04 -8.37
N GLY A 86 8.47 2.73 -8.72
CA GLY A 86 9.76 2.61 -8.05
C GLY A 86 9.84 3.27 -6.68
N ALA A 87 8.87 4.11 -6.33
CA ALA A 87 8.77 4.79 -5.04
C ALA A 87 7.43 4.50 -4.34
N ARG A 88 6.86 3.33 -4.62
CA ARG A 88 5.58 2.94 -4.01
C ARG A 88 5.61 3.04 -2.49
N PRO A 89 4.55 3.55 -1.86
CA PRO A 89 4.40 3.45 -0.41
C PRO A 89 4.57 2.02 0.09
N VAL A 90 4.98 1.87 1.34
CA VAL A 90 5.17 0.54 1.96
C VAL A 90 3.91 -0.31 1.82
N GLN A 91 2.72 0.29 1.98
CA GLN A 91 1.45 -0.43 1.78
C GLN A 91 1.38 -1.08 0.39
N CYS A 92 1.79 -0.38 -0.66
CA CYS A 92 1.74 -0.89 -2.04
C CYS A 92 2.88 -1.86 -2.34
N SER A 93 4.10 -1.56 -1.85
CA SER A 93 5.29 -2.38 -2.14
C SER A 93 5.32 -3.70 -1.39
N THR A 94 4.63 -3.82 -0.26
CA THR A 94 4.55 -5.05 0.53
C THR A 94 3.35 -5.92 0.15
N TYR A 95 2.41 -5.41 -0.63
CA TYR A 95 1.28 -6.19 -1.15
C TYR A 95 1.79 -7.42 -1.93
N PRO A 96 1.27 -8.60 -1.75
CA PRO A 96 0.10 -9.00 -0.96
C PRO A 96 0.45 -9.60 0.43
N PHE A 97 1.66 -9.37 0.93
CA PHE A 97 2.12 -9.98 2.18
C PHE A 97 1.65 -9.20 3.42
N TRP A 98 0.36 -8.88 3.43
CA TRP A 98 -0.29 -8.22 4.56
C TRP A 98 -0.86 -9.24 5.53
N SER A 99 -0.88 -8.90 6.80
CA SER A 99 -1.34 -9.81 7.86
C SER A 99 -2.72 -10.41 7.60
N GLY A 100 -3.65 -9.61 7.04
CA GLY A 100 -4.99 -10.09 6.73
C GLY A 100 -5.01 -11.22 5.70
N PHE A 101 -4.10 -11.19 4.71
CA PHE A 101 -4.00 -12.24 3.69
C PHE A 101 -3.15 -13.43 4.14
N LEU A 102 -2.35 -13.25 5.19
CA LEU A 102 -1.44 -14.27 5.72
C LEU A 102 -1.99 -14.97 6.97
N GLN A 103 -3.25 -14.74 7.34
CA GLN A 103 -3.88 -15.40 8.48
C GLN A 103 -3.92 -16.91 8.32
N ASP A 104 -4.34 -17.36 7.14
CA ASP A 104 -4.46 -18.77 6.78
C ASP A 104 -4.41 -18.94 5.27
N GLU A 105 -4.32 -20.19 4.83
CA GLU A 105 -4.25 -20.51 3.40
C GLU A 105 -5.50 -20.06 2.63
N GLN A 106 -6.67 -20.12 3.26
CA GLN A 106 -7.92 -19.69 2.63
C GLN A 106 -7.88 -18.19 2.32
N SER A 107 -7.46 -17.36 3.29
CA SER A 107 -7.33 -15.89 3.09
C SER A 107 -6.39 -15.56 1.95
N TRP A 108 -5.28 -16.30 1.84
CA TRP A 108 -4.33 -16.15 0.73
C TRP A 108 -4.95 -16.50 -0.62
N GLN A 109 -5.68 -17.61 -0.71
CA GLN A 109 -6.35 -18.03 -1.94
C GLN A 109 -7.46 -17.06 -2.35
N GLU A 110 -8.19 -16.52 -1.39
CA GLU A 110 -9.23 -15.50 -1.65
C GLU A 110 -8.60 -14.22 -2.22
N ALA A 111 -7.46 -13.78 -1.68
CA ALA A 111 -6.72 -12.65 -2.25
C ALA A 111 -6.29 -12.93 -3.69
N GLY A 112 -5.94 -14.17 -4.00
CA GLY A 112 -5.58 -14.62 -5.35
C GLY A 112 -6.69 -14.50 -6.38
N ALA A 113 -7.94 -14.51 -5.95
CA ALA A 113 -9.09 -14.32 -6.85
C ALA A 113 -9.09 -12.93 -7.50
N SER A 114 -8.52 -11.92 -6.82
CA SER A 114 -8.43 -10.54 -7.32
C SER A 114 -7.05 -10.18 -7.83
N CYS A 115 -6.04 -11.00 -7.57
CA CYS A 115 -4.65 -10.69 -7.92
C CYS A 115 -4.03 -11.84 -8.73
N PRO A 116 -3.87 -11.67 -10.06
CA PRO A 116 -3.31 -12.73 -10.92
C PRO A 116 -1.84 -13.04 -10.63
N GLY A 117 -1.13 -12.18 -9.89
CA GLY A 117 0.26 -12.40 -9.50
C GLY A 117 0.41 -13.38 -8.33
N ILE A 118 -0.64 -13.56 -7.51
CA ILE A 118 -0.63 -14.50 -6.41
C ILE A 118 -0.60 -15.94 -6.96
N ASN A 119 0.22 -16.79 -6.37
CA ASN A 119 0.48 -18.17 -6.77
C ASN A 119 1.20 -18.29 -8.13
N SER A 120 1.86 -17.23 -8.60
CA SER A 120 2.62 -17.28 -9.84
C SER A 120 3.95 -16.53 -9.72
N GLY A 121 4.91 -16.89 -10.55
CA GLY A 121 6.19 -16.21 -10.64
C GLY A 121 7.18 -16.60 -9.54
N LYS A 122 7.86 -15.60 -8.98
CA LYS A 122 8.94 -15.78 -8.00
C LYS A 122 8.44 -16.51 -6.73
N LEU A 123 9.23 -17.48 -6.27
CA LEU A 123 9.03 -18.08 -4.95
C LEU A 123 9.68 -17.19 -3.89
N TRP A 124 8.86 -16.65 -3.00
CA TRP A 124 9.29 -15.86 -1.85
C TRP A 124 9.49 -16.81 -0.66
N SER A 125 10.62 -16.73 0.00
CA SER A 125 10.87 -17.52 1.20
C SER A 125 10.02 -17.04 2.38
N LYS A 126 9.88 -17.88 3.38
CA LYS A 126 9.21 -17.50 4.63
C LYS A 126 9.82 -16.23 5.22
N GLU A 127 11.14 -16.13 5.21
CA GLU A 127 11.87 -14.98 5.75
C GLU A 127 11.55 -13.70 4.97
N GLU A 128 11.52 -13.77 3.64
CA GLU A 128 11.14 -12.63 2.79
C GLU A 128 9.70 -12.20 3.03
N ILE A 129 8.78 -13.15 3.15
CA ILE A 129 7.36 -12.90 3.43
C ILE A 129 7.20 -12.23 4.80
N CYS A 130 7.84 -12.76 5.82
CA CYS A 130 7.80 -12.19 7.18
C CYS A 130 8.39 -10.78 7.21
N ALA A 131 9.48 -10.54 6.48
CA ALA A 131 10.09 -9.21 6.40
C ALA A 131 9.13 -8.19 5.75
N ALA A 132 8.45 -8.58 4.68
CA ALA A 132 7.46 -7.71 4.02
C ALA A 132 6.27 -7.42 4.93
N ARG A 133 5.71 -8.46 5.57
CA ARG A 133 4.62 -8.30 6.55
C ARG A 133 5.02 -7.38 7.68
N ASP A 134 6.20 -7.57 8.25
CA ASP A 134 6.68 -6.77 9.36
C ASP A 134 6.91 -5.31 8.94
N ALA A 135 7.44 -5.08 7.74
CA ALA A 135 7.59 -3.73 7.19
C ALA A 135 6.24 -3.02 7.06
N TYR A 136 5.21 -3.73 6.60
CA TYR A 136 3.85 -3.21 6.53
C TYR A 136 3.30 -2.86 7.92
N GLU A 137 3.40 -3.77 8.88
CA GLU A 137 2.88 -3.58 10.23
C GLU A 137 3.60 -2.47 11.01
N LYS A 138 4.92 -2.34 10.80
CA LYS A 138 5.74 -1.33 11.47
C LYS A 138 5.74 0.02 10.78
N ASN A 139 5.10 0.13 9.61
CA ASN A 139 5.03 1.39 8.88
C ASN A 139 4.20 2.39 9.69
N LYS A 140 4.88 3.40 10.25
CA LYS A 140 4.25 4.37 11.14
C LYS A 140 3.52 5.43 10.34
N LEU A 141 2.21 5.27 10.20
CA LEU A 141 1.35 6.14 9.40
C LEU A 141 1.25 7.55 9.99
N LEU A 142 1.18 8.54 9.11
CA LEU A 142 1.05 9.95 9.50
C LEU A 142 -0.39 10.26 9.95
N HIS A 143 -0.49 10.91 11.10
CA HIS A 143 -1.73 11.39 11.68
C HIS A 143 -1.82 12.90 11.60
N CYS A 144 -3.00 13.41 11.27
CA CYS A 144 -3.31 14.84 11.30
C CYS A 144 -4.28 15.12 12.46
N LYS A 145 -3.98 16.11 13.29
CA LYS A 145 -4.85 16.46 14.42
C LYS A 145 -6.06 17.28 14.00
N ARG A 146 -5.99 18.01 12.89
CA ARG A 146 -7.06 18.86 12.35
C ARG A 146 -6.99 18.90 10.84
N GLU A 147 -8.14 19.16 10.23
CA GLU A 147 -8.22 19.40 8.79
C GLU A 147 -7.30 20.56 8.38
N GLY A 148 -6.39 20.30 7.45
CA GLY A 148 -5.46 21.30 6.92
C GLY A 148 -4.14 21.44 7.68
N GLU A 149 -3.91 20.73 8.79
CA GLU A 149 -2.61 20.70 9.44
C GLU A 149 -1.75 19.56 8.87
N LEU A 150 -0.44 19.88 8.67
CA LEU A 150 0.55 18.87 8.30
C LEU A 150 0.58 17.74 9.34
N CYS A 151 0.39 16.53 8.87
CA CYS A 151 0.45 15.34 9.72
C CYS A 151 1.88 15.10 10.20
N ARG A 152 2.05 14.87 11.48
CA ARG A 152 3.34 14.54 12.07
C ARG A 152 3.23 13.36 13.01
#